data_e783061b49b7f7873cfd4724619ad0f8
#
_entry.id   e783061b49b7f7873cfd4724619ad0f8
#
_cell.length_a   1.000
_cell.length_b   1.000
_cell.length_c   1.000
_cell.angle_alpha   90.00
_cell.angle_beta   90.00
_cell.angle_gamma   90.00
#
_symmetry.space_group_name_H-M   'P 1'
#
loop_
_entity.id
_entity.type
_entity.pdbx_description
1 polymer ?
#
loop_
_entity_poly.entity_id
_entity_poly.type
_entity_poly.pdbx_seq_one_letter_code
_entity_poly.pdbx_strand_id
1 'polypeptide(L)'
;PTSFNFGTDLYPTGQEWLAADVNAVVDGLFAGGATEVLIADGHGSGNPDPDVRSDLLDDRATQIIRDEAFDTYFDLPDLEEIDAVAVVGMHAKTGSGGFASHTFTLGIDLLINGQSITETELVALSWGRVDVPVIFASGDDRLANDLQTMPWIQSVTVKTATAADSASPRPVDEARTDLRESAKRAVENLAAAKVMKVSMPIHASLHAVPPASLRFLDGIPGVNYRDDTLTFVTNDLREAYDGLVKIVGLAGIGYMGLLRETVRDRPDAAEIFGAFQQAVEQRWFDQESGRYERPEPSEGVATGLRRFHGYR
;
A
#
# COMPACT_ATOMS: atom_id res chain seq x y z
N PRO A 1 10.63 5.45 0.29
CA PRO A 1 10.14 4.09 0.50
C PRO A 1 11.05 3.08 -0.16
N THR A 2 11.16 1.92 0.45
CA THR A 2 11.98 0.81 -0.04
C THR A 2 11.60 0.34 -1.45
N SER A 3 10.30 0.37 -1.77
CA SER A 3 9.77 -0.07 -3.07
C SER A 3 10.35 0.67 -4.27
N PHE A 4 10.60 1.98 -4.17
CA PHE A 4 11.18 2.75 -5.28
C PHE A 4 12.67 2.50 -5.47
N ASN A 5 13.33 1.95 -4.46
CA ASN A 5 14.76 1.65 -4.49
C ASN A 5 15.04 0.15 -4.70
N PHE A 6 13.99 -0.67 -4.88
CA PHE A 6 14.14 -2.11 -5.06
C PHE A 6 15.05 -2.42 -6.26
N GLY A 7 16.02 -3.30 -6.06
CA GLY A 7 17.02 -3.63 -7.07
C GLY A 7 18.12 -2.60 -7.27
N THR A 8 18.17 -1.54 -6.44
CA THR A 8 19.26 -0.56 -6.41
C THR A 8 20.13 -0.74 -5.17
N ASP A 9 21.32 -0.16 -5.17
CA ASP A 9 22.24 -0.17 -4.01
C ASP A 9 21.66 0.56 -2.78
N LEU A 10 20.60 1.37 -2.97
CA LEU A 10 19.92 2.09 -1.89
C LEU A 10 18.87 1.23 -1.16
N TYR A 11 18.45 0.11 -1.75
CA TYR A 11 17.40 -0.72 -1.16
C TYR A 11 17.77 -1.29 0.21
N PRO A 12 18.95 -1.91 0.42
CA PRO A 12 19.36 -2.39 1.74
C PRO A 12 19.41 -1.27 2.80
N THR A 13 19.93 -0.10 2.43
CA THR A 13 19.94 1.06 3.33
C THR A 13 18.53 1.53 3.68
N GLY A 14 17.61 1.50 2.72
CA GLY A 14 16.19 1.81 2.95
C GLY A 14 15.53 0.82 3.92
N GLN A 15 15.87 -0.47 3.83
CA GLN A 15 15.40 -1.50 4.76
C GLN A 15 15.94 -1.26 6.18
N GLU A 16 17.21 -0.89 6.32
CA GLU A 16 17.82 -0.55 7.63
C GLU A 16 17.12 0.66 8.27
N TRP A 17 16.85 1.70 7.49
CA TRP A 17 16.15 2.89 7.98
C TRP A 17 14.71 2.59 8.39
N LEU A 18 14.00 1.80 7.58
CA LEU A 18 12.65 1.38 7.90
C LEU A 18 12.59 0.55 9.19
N ALA A 19 13.47 -0.45 9.33
CA ALA A 19 13.55 -1.25 10.54
C ALA A 19 13.85 -0.40 11.79
N ALA A 20 14.74 0.58 11.66
CA ALA A 20 15.07 1.48 12.78
C ALA A 20 13.89 2.40 13.16
N ASP A 21 13.08 2.86 12.20
CA ASP A 21 11.87 3.63 12.47
C ASP A 21 10.77 2.76 13.09
N VAL A 22 10.61 1.52 12.60
CA VAL A 22 9.72 0.52 13.22
C VAL A 22 10.13 0.24 14.65
N ASN A 23 11.43 0.02 14.93
CA ASN A 23 11.93 -0.23 16.27
C ASN A 23 11.69 0.95 17.23
N ALA A 24 11.80 2.19 16.74
CA ALA A 24 11.48 3.37 17.56
C ALA A 24 9.99 3.38 17.96
N VAL A 25 9.09 2.98 17.04
CA VAL A 25 7.66 2.84 17.34
C VAL A 25 7.41 1.68 18.30
N VAL A 26 8.01 0.51 18.08
CA VAL A 26 7.92 -0.66 18.96
C VAL A 26 8.33 -0.32 20.39
N ASP A 27 9.47 0.37 20.55
CA ASP A 27 9.94 0.81 21.87
C ASP A 27 8.94 1.78 22.54
N GLY A 28 8.34 2.68 21.76
CA GLY A 28 7.29 3.58 22.23
C GLY A 28 6.03 2.83 22.65
N LEU A 29 5.57 1.85 21.88
CA LEU A 29 4.39 1.03 22.20
C LEU A 29 4.58 0.30 23.53
N PHE A 30 5.71 -0.38 23.73
CA PHE A 30 6.03 -1.02 25.00
C PHE A 30 6.15 -0.02 26.16
N ALA A 31 6.77 1.14 25.94
CA ALA A 31 6.86 2.19 26.95
C ALA A 31 5.48 2.77 27.32
N GLY A 32 4.50 2.70 26.42
CA GLY A 32 3.10 3.10 26.66
C GLY A 32 2.26 2.04 27.35
N GLY A 33 2.78 0.82 27.50
CA GLY A 33 2.10 -0.27 28.21
C GLY A 33 1.62 -1.42 27.32
N ALA A 34 2.00 -1.48 26.04
CA ALA A 34 1.75 -2.65 25.22
C ALA A 34 2.47 -3.87 25.82
N THR A 35 1.79 -5.00 25.87
CA THR A 35 2.35 -6.25 26.41
C THR A 35 2.89 -7.15 25.32
N GLU A 36 2.40 -6.99 24.10
CA GLU A 36 2.82 -7.70 22.91
C GLU A 36 2.77 -6.77 21.70
N VAL A 37 3.71 -6.91 20.78
CA VAL A 37 3.73 -6.17 19.51
C VAL A 37 3.98 -7.14 18.38
N LEU A 38 3.03 -7.18 17.45
CA LEU A 38 3.11 -7.96 16.23
C LEU A 38 3.40 -7.03 15.05
N ILE A 39 4.32 -7.45 14.18
CA ILE A 39 4.71 -6.67 12.99
C ILE A 39 4.30 -7.43 11.73
N ALA A 40 3.46 -6.81 10.91
CA ALA A 40 3.14 -7.30 9.57
C ALA A 40 3.68 -6.30 8.53
N ASP A 41 4.36 -6.81 7.51
CA ASP A 41 4.74 -5.98 6.37
C ASP A 41 3.51 -5.69 5.51
N GLY A 42 3.07 -4.45 5.52
CA GLY A 42 1.90 -3.98 4.76
C GLY A 42 2.20 -3.65 3.31
N HIS A 43 3.49 -3.61 2.91
CA HIS A 43 3.88 -3.26 1.56
C HIS A 43 4.12 -4.50 0.70
N GLY A 44 3.41 -4.58 -0.39
CA GLY A 44 3.57 -5.67 -1.33
C GLY A 44 2.89 -6.96 -0.88
N SER A 45 3.64 -7.99 -0.65
CA SER A 45 3.11 -9.32 -0.36
C SER A 45 2.98 -9.64 1.13
N GLY A 46 3.54 -8.82 2.01
CA GLY A 46 3.69 -9.17 3.42
C GLY A 46 4.52 -10.45 3.67
N ASN A 47 4.53 -11.40 2.73
CA ASN A 47 5.20 -12.70 2.81
C ASN A 47 5.36 -13.38 1.43
N PRO A 48 6.29 -14.35 1.29
CA PRO A 48 7.27 -14.85 2.26
C PRO A 48 8.51 -13.98 2.38
N ASP A 49 8.61 -12.91 1.63
CA ASP A 49 9.80 -12.08 1.48
C ASP A 49 9.45 -10.60 1.75
N PRO A 50 9.28 -10.21 3.04
CA PRO A 50 8.91 -8.88 3.45
C PRO A 50 10.04 -7.87 3.19
N ASP A 51 9.66 -6.58 2.99
CA ASP A 51 10.62 -5.49 2.90
C ASP A 51 11.24 -5.18 4.26
N VAL A 52 10.51 -5.41 5.33
CA VAL A 52 10.99 -5.26 6.70
C VAL A 52 11.85 -6.47 7.09
N ARG A 53 13.13 -6.26 7.32
CA ARG A 53 14.09 -7.30 7.64
C ARG A 53 13.96 -7.76 9.09
N SER A 54 13.66 -9.06 9.27
CA SER A 54 13.49 -9.68 10.59
C SER A 54 14.71 -9.56 11.48
N ASP A 55 15.91 -9.67 10.89
CA ASP A 55 17.17 -9.63 11.61
C ASP A 55 17.55 -8.22 12.16
N LEU A 56 16.78 -7.21 11.79
CA LEU A 56 16.96 -5.83 12.25
C LEU A 56 15.88 -5.37 13.23
N LEU A 57 14.84 -6.18 13.46
CA LEU A 57 13.76 -5.81 14.35
C LEU A 57 14.09 -6.01 15.81
N ASP A 58 13.41 -5.28 16.67
CA ASP A 58 13.47 -5.40 18.12
C ASP A 58 13.03 -6.80 18.54
N ASP A 59 13.87 -7.51 19.30
CA ASP A 59 13.64 -8.89 19.75
C ASP A 59 12.35 -9.07 20.60
N ARG A 60 11.81 -8.00 21.14
CA ARG A 60 10.55 -7.98 21.90
C ARG A 60 9.31 -8.10 21.02
N ALA A 61 9.43 -7.76 19.74
CA ALA A 61 8.32 -7.81 18.79
C ALA A 61 8.36 -9.10 17.98
N THR A 62 7.20 -9.57 17.56
CA THR A 62 7.07 -10.77 16.72
C THR A 62 6.69 -10.36 15.30
N GLN A 63 7.50 -10.70 14.31
CA GLN A 63 7.14 -10.51 12.91
C GLN A 63 6.25 -11.65 12.43
N ILE A 64 5.13 -11.31 11.81
CA ILE A 64 4.22 -12.26 11.19
C ILE A 64 4.79 -12.61 9.82
N ILE A 65 5.25 -13.85 9.66
CA ILE A 65 5.76 -14.40 8.40
C ILE A 65 4.95 -15.66 8.09
N ARG A 66 4.51 -15.78 6.83
CA ARG A 66 3.75 -16.94 6.34
C ARG A 66 4.41 -17.50 5.09
N ASP A 67 4.20 -18.79 4.83
CA ASP A 67 4.73 -19.47 3.64
C ASP A 67 4.09 -18.97 2.33
N GLU A 68 2.85 -18.46 2.43
CA GLU A 68 2.11 -17.89 1.30
C GLU A 68 1.87 -16.40 1.51
N ALA A 69 1.78 -15.65 0.41
CA ALA A 69 1.39 -14.25 0.46
C ALA A 69 -0.01 -14.11 1.06
N PHE A 70 -0.19 -13.11 1.87
CA PHE A 70 -1.47 -12.76 2.45
C PHE A 70 -1.71 -11.26 2.32
N ASP A 71 -2.98 -10.88 2.33
CA ASP A 71 -3.40 -9.51 2.30
C ASP A 71 -3.37 -8.93 3.72
N THR A 72 -2.48 -7.97 3.97
CA THR A 72 -2.32 -7.36 5.28
C THR A 72 -3.48 -6.44 5.68
N TYR A 73 -4.38 -6.11 4.76
CA TYR A 73 -5.59 -5.35 5.07
C TYR A 73 -6.71 -6.26 5.59
N PHE A 74 -6.84 -7.49 5.04
CA PHE A 74 -8.01 -8.32 5.31
C PHE A 74 -7.72 -9.76 5.73
N ASP A 75 -6.56 -10.31 5.38
CA ASP A 75 -6.19 -11.70 5.67
C ASP A 75 -5.29 -11.80 6.91
N LEU A 76 -5.50 -10.92 7.86
CA LEU A 76 -4.78 -10.98 9.12
C LEU A 76 -5.10 -12.30 9.84
N PRO A 77 -4.12 -12.90 10.53
CA PRO A 77 -4.33 -14.14 11.26
C PRO A 77 -5.44 -13.95 12.30
N ASP A 78 -6.00 -15.08 12.79
CA ASP A 78 -6.98 -15.12 13.87
C ASP A 78 -6.39 -14.47 15.14
N LEU A 79 -6.30 -13.16 15.12
CA LEU A 79 -5.78 -12.33 16.20
C LEU A 79 -6.96 -11.94 17.08
N GLU A 80 -7.43 -12.90 17.89
CA GLU A 80 -8.57 -12.69 18.79
C GLU A 80 -8.32 -11.59 19.85
N GLU A 81 -7.10 -11.04 19.94
CA GLU A 81 -6.71 -10.15 21.06
C GLU A 81 -5.85 -8.95 20.62
N ILE A 82 -6.15 -8.32 19.47
CA ILE A 82 -5.50 -7.07 19.09
C ILE A 82 -6.30 -5.89 19.62
N ASP A 83 -5.69 -5.06 20.45
CA ASP A 83 -6.33 -3.87 21.02
C ASP A 83 -6.21 -2.63 20.12
N ALA A 84 -5.15 -2.52 19.32
CA ALA A 84 -4.88 -1.37 18.47
C ALA A 84 -3.92 -1.67 17.32
N VAL A 85 -3.95 -0.82 16.30
CA VAL A 85 -3.04 -0.88 15.15
C VAL A 85 -2.21 0.41 15.05
N ALA A 86 -0.92 0.25 14.76
CA ALA A 86 0.00 1.32 14.40
C ALA A 86 0.50 1.10 12.96
N VAL A 87 0.52 2.15 12.15
CA VAL A 87 1.05 2.10 10.77
C VAL A 87 2.29 2.97 10.63
N VAL A 88 3.35 2.41 10.05
CA VAL A 88 4.67 3.05 9.97
C VAL A 88 5.12 3.14 8.52
N GLY A 89 5.68 4.31 8.14
CA GLY A 89 6.22 4.51 6.80
C GLY A 89 5.16 4.73 5.72
N MET A 90 4.00 5.22 6.10
CA MET A 90 2.89 5.51 5.20
C MET A 90 3.14 6.76 4.34
N HIS A 91 2.29 6.97 3.38
CA HIS A 91 2.28 8.13 2.48
C HIS A 91 0.87 8.68 2.28
N ALA A 92 0.79 9.89 1.73
CA ALA A 92 -0.46 10.53 1.38
C ALA A 92 -1.17 9.81 0.21
N LYS A 93 -2.46 10.04 0.06
CA LYS A 93 -3.25 9.49 -1.05
C LYS A 93 -2.96 10.17 -2.39
N THR A 94 -3.45 9.59 -3.45
CA THR A 94 -3.39 10.17 -4.80
C THR A 94 -3.97 11.60 -4.80
N GLY A 95 -3.24 12.52 -5.43
CA GLY A 95 -3.67 13.92 -5.55
C GLY A 95 -3.31 14.84 -4.37
N SER A 96 -2.81 14.34 -3.26
CA SER A 96 -2.41 15.16 -2.09
C SER A 96 -1.10 15.92 -2.30
N GLY A 97 -0.34 15.62 -3.35
CA GLY A 97 0.95 16.25 -3.63
C GLY A 97 2.05 15.88 -2.63
N GLY A 98 1.91 14.74 -1.96
CA GLY A 98 2.92 14.16 -1.08
C GLY A 98 4.02 13.43 -1.85
N PHE A 99 5.07 13.06 -1.12
CA PHE A 99 6.13 12.23 -1.67
C PHE A 99 5.61 10.83 -1.98
N ALA A 100 5.70 10.43 -3.25
CA ALA A 100 5.22 9.14 -3.74
C ALA A 100 3.74 8.86 -3.37
N SER A 101 2.92 9.90 -3.28
CA SER A 101 1.52 9.78 -2.85
C SER A 101 0.69 8.95 -3.83
N HIS A 102 -0.02 7.96 -3.32
CA HIS A 102 -0.90 7.07 -4.07
C HIS A 102 -1.82 6.29 -3.12
N THR A 103 -2.76 5.54 -3.68
CA THR A 103 -3.50 4.49 -2.97
C THR A 103 -3.52 3.26 -3.86
N PHE A 104 -2.82 2.20 -3.50
CA PHE A 104 -2.51 0.96 -4.23
C PHE A 104 -1.66 1.14 -5.48
N THR A 105 -1.89 2.18 -6.29
CA THR A 105 -1.13 2.41 -7.51
C THR A 105 -1.11 3.90 -7.87
N LEU A 106 -0.08 4.30 -8.60
CA LEU A 106 0.03 5.68 -9.08
C LEU A 106 -1.08 6.03 -10.08
N GLY A 107 -1.57 7.25 -10.01
CA GLY A 107 -2.54 7.80 -10.97
C GLY A 107 -3.97 7.29 -10.81
N ILE A 108 -4.27 6.54 -9.77
CA ILE A 108 -5.63 6.11 -9.42
C ILE A 108 -5.95 6.62 -8.01
N ASP A 109 -7.07 7.29 -7.87
CA ASP A 109 -7.63 7.71 -6.60
C ASP A 109 -8.72 6.74 -6.17
N LEU A 110 -8.66 6.29 -4.92
CA LEU A 110 -9.60 5.35 -4.34
C LEU A 110 -10.58 6.09 -3.46
N LEU A 111 -11.88 5.91 -3.75
CA LEU A 111 -12.95 6.57 -3.01
C LEU A 111 -13.89 5.55 -2.37
N ILE A 112 -14.22 5.79 -1.12
CA ILE A 112 -15.29 5.09 -0.39
C ILE A 112 -16.38 6.10 -0.02
N ASN A 113 -17.58 5.84 -0.48
CA ASN A 113 -18.75 6.75 -0.31
C ASN A 113 -18.46 8.19 -0.75
N GLY A 114 -17.71 8.33 -1.86
CA GLY A 114 -17.35 9.61 -2.44
C GLY A 114 -16.19 10.35 -1.74
N GLN A 115 -15.61 9.78 -0.70
CA GLN A 115 -14.41 10.29 -0.06
C GLN A 115 -13.17 9.58 -0.56
N SER A 116 -12.20 10.34 -1.08
CA SER A 116 -10.86 9.85 -1.37
C SER A 116 -10.15 9.49 -0.07
N ILE A 117 -9.62 8.28 0.01
CA ILE A 117 -9.01 7.72 1.22
C ILE A 117 -7.55 7.37 1.04
N THR A 118 -6.82 7.45 2.13
CA THR A 118 -5.44 6.94 2.26
C THR A 118 -5.45 5.43 2.53
N GLU A 119 -4.32 4.77 2.34
CA GLU A 119 -4.15 3.39 2.79
C GLU A 119 -4.24 3.28 4.33
N THR A 120 -3.84 4.30 5.06
CA THR A 120 -4.04 4.37 6.52
C THR A 120 -5.53 4.33 6.90
N GLU A 121 -6.37 5.08 6.19
CA GLU A 121 -7.83 5.04 6.39
C GLU A 121 -8.42 3.69 5.99
N LEU A 122 -7.90 3.07 4.94
CA LEU A 122 -8.32 1.73 4.54
C LEU A 122 -7.98 0.68 5.61
N VAL A 123 -6.77 0.73 6.19
CA VAL A 123 -6.40 -0.08 7.37
C VAL A 123 -7.39 0.17 8.50
N ALA A 124 -7.70 1.44 8.79
CA ALA A 124 -8.63 1.79 9.88
C ALA A 124 -10.05 1.28 9.63
N LEU A 125 -10.54 1.30 8.39
CA LEU A 125 -11.83 0.72 8.01
C LEU A 125 -11.83 -0.81 8.12
N SER A 126 -10.75 -1.45 7.68
CA SER A 126 -10.59 -2.90 7.76
C SER A 126 -10.61 -3.39 9.21
N TRP A 127 -9.76 -2.85 10.06
CA TRP A 127 -9.71 -3.18 11.48
C TRP A 127 -10.95 -2.72 12.23
N GLY A 128 -11.60 -1.67 11.74
CA GLY A 128 -12.88 -1.23 12.25
C GLY A 128 -13.98 -2.30 12.17
N ARG A 129 -13.87 -3.29 11.27
CA ARG A 129 -14.81 -4.43 11.18
C ARG A 129 -14.83 -5.26 12.47
N VAL A 130 -13.68 -5.36 13.13
CA VAL A 130 -13.50 -6.12 14.39
C VAL A 130 -13.32 -5.21 15.61
N ASP A 131 -13.77 -3.96 15.49
CA ASP A 131 -13.79 -2.98 16.59
C ASP A 131 -12.39 -2.54 17.09
N VAL A 132 -11.34 -2.69 16.28
CA VAL A 132 -9.97 -2.31 16.62
C VAL A 132 -9.64 -0.94 16.00
N PRO A 133 -9.16 0.04 16.78
CA PRO A 133 -8.76 1.35 16.27
C PRO A 133 -7.35 1.37 15.71
N VAL A 134 -7.11 2.17 14.67
CA VAL A 134 -5.75 2.65 14.34
C VAL A 134 -5.45 3.86 15.23
N ILE A 135 -4.33 3.81 15.94
CA ILE A 135 -3.97 4.81 16.97
C ILE A 135 -2.73 5.64 16.61
N PHE A 136 -1.92 5.16 15.68
CA PHE A 136 -0.65 5.79 15.30
C PHE A 136 -0.41 5.69 13.80
N ALA A 137 0.18 6.75 13.22
CA ALA A 137 0.66 6.76 11.84
C ALA A 137 1.94 7.58 11.70
N SER A 138 2.83 7.21 10.77
CA SER A 138 3.97 8.04 10.38
C SER A 138 4.12 8.14 8.87
N GLY A 139 4.56 9.30 8.39
CA GLY A 139 4.76 9.57 6.98
C GLY A 139 5.24 10.99 6.70
N ASP A 140 4.82 11.57 5.59
CA ASP A 140 5.13 12.95 5.26
C ASP A 140 4.07 13.96 5.79
N ASP A 141 4.32 15.24 5.56
CA ASP A 141 3.43 16.32 5.98
C ASP A 141 2.08 16.30 5.27
N ARG A 142 1.99 15.71 4.08
CA ARG A 142 0.73 15.59 3.33
C ARG A 142 -0.14 14.49 3.88
N LEU A 143 0.46 13.36 4.27
CA LEU A 143 -0.26 12.34 5.01
C LEU A 143 -0.87 12.91 6.30
N ALA A 144 -0.11 13.71 7.05
CA ALA A 144 -0.63 14.33 8.27
C ALA A 144 -1.84 15.23 8.01
N ASN A 145 -1.92 15.88 6.85
CA ASN A 145 -3.09 16.64 6.43
C ASN A 145 -4.26 15.72 6.05
N ASP A 146 -4.01 14.65 5.32
CA ASP A 146 -5.05 13.70 4.92
C ASP A 146 -5.70 13.01 6.13
N LEU A 147 -4.91 12.72 7.18
CA LEU A 147 -5.37 12.06 8.40
C LEU A 147 -6.19 12.96 9.36
N GLN A 148 -6.50 14.20 9.00
CA GLN A 148 -7.41 15.05 9.80
C GLN A 148 -8.83 14.44 9.97
N THR A 149 -9.20 13.49 9.13
CA THR A 149 -10.41 12.67 9.26
C THR A 149 -10.39 11.78 10.52
N MET A 150 -9.19 11.49 11.03
CA MET A 150 -8.95 10.64 12.21
C MET A 150 -8.19 11.40 13.30
N PRO A 151 -8.80 12.42 13.94
CA PRO A 151 -8.10 13.34 14.85
C PRO A 151 -7.63 12.69 16.16
N TRP A 152 -7.98 11.45 16.42
CA TRP A 152 -7.50 10.68 17.58
C TRP A 152 -6.15 9.99 17.32
N ILE A 153 -5.72 9.86 16.05
CA ILE A 153 -4.45 9.23 15.70
C ILE A 153 -3.28 10.13 16.13
N GLN A 154 -2.29 9.54 16.75
CA GLN A 154 -1.00 10.20 16.93
C GLN A 154 -0.22 10.11 15.61
N SER A 155 -0.06 11.21 14.89
CA SER A 155 0.68 11.22 13.63
C SER A 155 2.04 11.87 13.79
N VAL A 156 3.07 11.28 13.14
CA VAL A 156 4.43 11.81 13.12
C VAL A 156 4.87 12.10 11.69
N THR A 157 5.17 13.35 11.42
CA THR A 157 5.81 13.75 10.17
C THR A 157 7.31 13.51 10.25
N VAL A 158 7.84 12.58 9.47
CA VAL A 158 9.27 12.26 9.42
C VAL A 158 10.01 12.96 8.28
N LYS A 159 9.27 13.47 7.31
CA LYS A 159 9.78 14.18 6.14
C LYS A 159 8.73 15.17 5.60
N THR A 160 9.18 16.21 4.93
CA THR A 160 8.31 17.16 4.21
C THR A 160 8.41 16.89 2.72
N ALA A 161 7.29 16.68 2.06
CA ALA A 161 7.24 16.49 0.62
C ALA A 161 7.61 17.80 -0.08
N THR A 162 8.60 17.77 -0.98
CA THR A 162 9.01 18.91 -1.81
C THR A 162 8.53 18.77 -3.24
N ALA A 163 8.34 17.54 -3.70
CA ALA A 163 7.70 17.18 -4.97
C ALA A 163 7.18 15.72 -4.86
N ALA A 164 6.49 15.24 -5.90
CA ALA A 164 5.98 13.88 -5.93
C ALA A 164 7.10 12.82 -5.83
N ASP A 165 8.29 13.13 -6.29
CA ASP A 165 9.49 12.28 -6.32
C ASP A 165 10.59 12.71 -5.34
N SER A 166 10.34 13.72 -4.52
CA SER A 166 11.35 14.21 -3.58
C SER A 166 10.76 14.70 -2.26
N ALA A 167 11.53 14.52 -1.20
CA ALA A 167 11.20 14.98 0.14
C ALA A 167 12.45 15.43 0.90
N SER A 168 12.26 16.37 1.81
CA SER A 168 13.28 16.79 2.76
C SER A 168 13.08 16.03 4.07
N PRO A 169 14.00 15.14 4.46
CA PRO A 169 13.89 14.41 5.71
C PRO A 169 14.14 15.33 6.90
N ARG A 170 13.54 15.00 8.03
CA ARG A 170 13.90 15.59 9.32
C ARG A 170 15.22 14.99 9.85
N PRO A 171 15.90 15.64 10.78
CA PRO A 171 17.01 15.02 11.50
C PRO A 171 16.56 13.67 12.08
N VAL A 172 17.33 12.61 11.79
CA VAL A 172 16.94 11.23 12.08
C VAL A 172 16.66 11.00 13.56
N ASP A 173 17.55 11.51 14.44
CA ASP A 173 17.41 11.33 15.88
C ASP A 173 16.16 12.02 16.45
N GLU A 174 15.83 13.21 15.93
CA GLU A 174 14.60 13.92 16.31
C GLU A 174 13.35 13.17 15.83
N ALA A 175 13.36 12.72 14.57
CA ALA A 175 12.24 11.97 14.00
C ALA A 175 11.98 10.68 14.79
N ARG A 176 13.03 9.91 15.13
CA ARG A 176 12.91 8.67 15.91
C ARG A 176 12.50 8.92 17.35
N THR A 177 12.96 10.02 17.96
CA THR A 177 12.46 10.43 19.27
C THR A 177 10.97 10.71 19.23
N ASP A 178 10.49 11.45 18.21
CA ASP A 178 9.08 11.75 18.06
C ASP A 178 8.24 10.50 17.74
N LEU A 179 8.76 9.57 16.93
CA LEU A 179 8.11 8.28 16.67
C LEU A 179 7.87 7.52 17.97
N ARG A 180 8.92 7.38 18.78
CA ARG A 180 8.84 6.70 20.09
C ARG A 180 7.86 7.37 21.04
N GLU A 181 8.01 8.67 21.27
CA GLU A 181 7.17 9.38 22.23
C GLU A 181 5.70 9.47 21.77
N SER A 182 5.46 9.57 20.47
CA SER A 182 4.09 9.58 19.94
C SER A 182 3.44 8.20 19.98
N ALA A 183 4.19 7.12 19.69
CA ALA A 183 3.70 5.76 19.83
C ALA A 183 3.35 5.43 21.30
N LYS A 184 4.19 5.88 22.25
CA LYS A 184 3.87 5.79 23.68
C LYS A 184 2.56 6.48 24.02
N ARG A 185 2.41 7.76 23.60
CA ARG A 185 1.16 8.51 23.84
C ARG A 185 -0.04 7.86 23.18
N ALA A 186 0.12 7.23 22.03
CA ALA A 186 -0.95 6.54 21.34
C ALA A 186 -1.53 5.41 22.20
N VAL A 187 -0.68 4.59 22.83
CA VAL A 187 -1.12 3.54 23.76
C VAL A 187 -1.70 4.14 25.04
N GLU A 188 -1.05 5.13 25.66
CA GLU A 188 -1.56 5.79 26.87
C GLU A 188 -2.97 6.42 26.67
N ASN A 189 -3.29 6.84 25.44
CA ASN A 189 -4.58 7.42 25.06
C ASN A 189 -5.52 6.45 24.36
N LEU A 190 -5.25 5.15 24.37
CA LEU A 190 -6.05 4.13 23.68
C LEU A 190 -7.56 4.25 23.99
N ALA A 191 -7.92 4.52 25.23
CA ALA A 191 -9.32 4.67 25.65
C ALA A 191 -10.07 5.84 24.96
N ALA A 192 -9.34 6.81 24.40
CA ALA A 192 -9.91 7.93 23.65
C ALA A 192 -9.93 7.69 22.12
N ALA A 193 -9.29 6.62 21.66
CA ALA A 193 -9.26 6.26 20.26
C ALA A 193 -10.66 5.87 19.74
N LYS A 194 -10.91 6.13 18.48
CA LYS A 194 -12.17 5.80 17.83
C LYS A 194 -11.96 4.75 16.77
N VAL A 195 -12.91 3.85 16.69
CA VAL A 195 -12.99 2.85 15.62
C VAL A 195 -13.61 3.49 14.39
N MET A 196 -12.92 3.39 13.25
CA MET A 196 -13.44 3.88 11.97
C MET A 196 -14.39 2.84 11.37
N LYS A 197 -15.58 3.29 10.99
CA LYS A 197 -16.62 2.44 10.37
C LYS A 197 -17.10 3.08 9.08
N VAL A 198 -17.40 2.24 8.10
CA VAL A 198 -18.03 2.68 6.85
C VAL A 198 -19.55 2.59 6.95
N SER A 199 -20.25 3.57 6.39
CA SER A 199 -21.72 3.52 6.25
C SER A 199 -22.14 2.68 5.06
N MET A 200 -23.23 1.95 5.21
CA MET A 200 -23.83 1.12 4.16
C MET A 200 -24.97 1.87 3.43
N PRO A 201 -25.19 1.65 2.13
CA PRO A 201 -24.35 0.84 1.26
C PRO A 201 -23.00 1.50 0.98
N ILE A 202 -22.00 0.71 0.61
CA ILE A 202 -20.68 1.17 0.23
C ILE A 202 -20.66 1.46 -1.27
N HIS A 203 -20.42 2.70 -1.65
CA HIS A 203 -20.09 3.11 -2.99
C HIS A 203 -18.57 3.10 -3.13
N ALA A 204 -18.04 2.03 -3.69
CA ALA A 204 -16.61 1.86 -3.93
C ALA A 204 -16.25 2.38 -5.32
N SER A 205 -15.31 3.31 -5.40
CA SER A 205 -14.94 3.95 -6.66
C SER A 205 -13.44 4.05 -6.85
N LEU A 206 -13.03 3.98 -8.11
CA LEU A 206 -11.68 4.33 -8.57
C LEU A 206 -11.80 5.47 -9.57
N HIS A 207 -11.06 6.53 -9.37
CA HIS A 207 -10.97 7.66 -10.26
C HIS A 207 -9.56 7.75 -10.85
N ALA A 208 -9.45 7.78 -12.19
CA ALA A 208 -8.17 7.93 -12.87
C ALA A 208 -7.74 9.40 -12.90
N VAL A 209 -6.52 9.66 -12.44
CA VAL A 209 -5.87 10.96 -12.56
C VAL A 209 -5.00 10.96 -13.81
N PRO A 210 -5.21 11.88 -14.76
CA PRO A 210 -4.45 11.91 -16.01
C PRO A 210 -2.92 11.89 -15.76
N PRO A 211 -2.13 11.15 -16.56
CA PRO A 211 -2.48 10.47 -17.82
C PRO A 211 -3.12 9.09 -17.70
N ALA A 212 -3.37 8.58 -16.48
CA ALA A 212 -4.10 7.32 -16.30
C ALA A 212 -5.55 7.46 -16.83
N SER A 213 -6.15 6.35 -17.25
CA SER A 213 -7.55 6.28 -17.69
C SER A 213 -8.13 4.91 -17.42
N LEU A 214 -9.38 4.88 -16.98
CA LEU A 214 -10.16 3.66 -16.76
C LEU A 214 -11.17 3.40 -17.86
N ARG A 215 -11.15 4.18 -18.95
CA ARG A 215 -12.15 4.12 -20.03
C ARG A 215 -12.27 2.74 -20.70
N PHE A 216 -11.18 1.99 -20.76
CA PHE A 216 -11.20 0.65 -21.36
C PHE A 216 -11.98 -0.38 -20.51
N LEU A 217 -12.37 -0.04 -19.29
CA LEU A 217 -13.20 -0.84 -18.40
C LEU A 217 -14.69 -0.45 -18.47
N ASP A 218 -15.08 0.48 -19.34
CA ASP A 218 -16.48 0.82 -19.60
C ASP A 218 -17.23 -0.38 -20.15
N GLY A 219 -18.43 -0.63 -19.61
CA GLY A 219 -19.27 -1.76 -20.00
C GLY A 219 -19.05 -3.05 -19.20
N ILE A 220 -18.20 -3.07 -18.18
CA ILE A 220 -18.10 -4.21 -17.28
C ILE A 220 -19.41 -4.35 -16.49
N PRO A 221 -20.05 -5.55 -16.50
CA PRO A 221 -21.29 -5.78 -15.76
C PRO A 221 -21.13 -5.51 -14.25
N GLY A 222 -22.09 -4.77 -13.68
CA GLY A 222 -22.07 -4.43 -12.25
C GLY A 222 -21.22 -3.21 -11.89
N VAL A 223 -20.53 -2.61 -12.86
CA VAL A 223 -19.71 -1.43 -12.68
C VAL A 223 -20.30 -0.26 -13.48
N ASN A 224 -20.37 0.91 -12.88
CA ASN A 224 -20.78 2.14 -13.54
C ASN A 224 -19.53 2.97 -13.86
N TYR A 225 -19.32 3.25 -15.16
CA TYR A 225 -18.24 4.10 -15.63
C TYR A 225 -18.77 5.49 -16.02
N ARG A 226 -18.17 6.51 -15.47
CA ARG A 226 -18.47 7.91 -15.83
C ARG A 226 -17.26 8.81 -15.50
N ASP A 227 -16.82 9.61 -16.45
CA ASP A 227 -15.79 10.63 -16.28
C ASP A 227 -14.49 10.06 -15.65
N ASP A 228 -13.95 8.99 -16.25
CA ASP A 228 -12.79 8.22 -15.75
C ASP A 228 -12.92 7.73 -14.28
N THR A 229 -14.16 7.57 -13.84
CA THR A 229 -14.49 7.00 -12.54
C THR A 229 -15.29 5.72 -12.74
N LEU A 230 -14.83 4.64 -12.12
CA LEU A 230 -15.57 3.40 -11.97
C LEU A 230 -16.20 3.35 -10.58
N THR A 231 -17.47 3.00 -10.53
CA THR A 231 -18.18 2.84 -9.25
C THR A 231 -18.99 1.55 -9.26
N PHE A 232 -18.94 0.81 -8.17
CA PHE A 232 -19.86 -0.27 -7.86
C PHE A 232 -20.35 -0.16 -6.42
N VAL A 233 -21.42 -0.87 -6.10
CA VAL A 233 -22.09 -0.77 -4.80
C VAL A 233 -22.15 -2.15 -4.15
N THR A 234 -21.80 -2.21 -2.88
CA THR A 234 -21.89 -3.42 -2.06
C THR A 234 -22.28 -3.08 -0.62
N ASN A 235 -22.64 -4.09 0.16
CA ASN A 235 -22.87 -3.96 1.59
C ASN A 235 -21.78 -4.64 2.44
N ASP A 236 -20.68 -5.03 1.82
CA ASP A 236 -19.55 -5.67 2.49
C ASP A 236 -18.25 -4.98 2.12
N LEU A 237 -17.46 -4.60 3.12
CA LEU A 237 -16.19 -3.88 2.91
C LEU A 237 -15.13 -4.79 2.28
N ARG A 238 -15.14 -6.10 2.58
CA ARG A 238 -14.23 -7.06 1.94
C ARG A 238 -14.54 -7.18 0.45
N GLU A 239 -15.82 -7.28 0.08
CA GLU A 239 -16.22 -7.29 -1.33
C GLU A 239 -15.83 -5.98 -2.03
N ALA A 240 -16.00 -4.83 -1.34
CA ALA A 240 -15.56 -3.54 -1.87
C ALA A 240 -14.06 -3.54 -2.16
N TYR A 241 -13.26 -3.96 -1.20
CA TYR A 241 -11.82 -4.06 -1.32
C TYR A 241 -11.38 -5.01 -2.44
N ASP A 242 -11.88 -6.24 -2.45
CA ASP A 242 -11.56 -7.25 -3.47
C ASP A 242 -11.93 -6.76 -4.88
N GLY A 243 -13.05 -6.07 -5.01
CA GLY A 243 -13.47 -5.46 -6.28
C GLY A 243 -12.53 -4.35 -6.73
N LEU A 244 -12.17 -3.44 -5.83
CA LEU A 244 -11.23 -2.35 -6.11
C LEU A 244 -9.85 -2.89 -6.52
N VAL A 245 -9.31 -3.85 -5.78
CA VAL A 245 -8.00 -4.48 -6.07
C VAL A 245 -8.01 -5.17 -7.44
N LYS A 246 -9.07 -5.91 -7.76
CA LYS A 246 -9.22 -6.55 -9.08
C LYS A 246 -9.28 -5.52 -10.21
N ILE A 247 -10.01 -4.42 -10.02
CA ILE A 247 -10.12 -3.35 -11.03
C ILE A 247 -8.75 -2.65 -11.18
N VAL A 248 -8.05 -2.37 -10.10
CA VAL A 248 -6.68 -1.81 -10.16
C VAL A 248 -5.75 -2.75 -10.93
N GLY A 249 -5.82 -4.06 -10.68
CA GLY A 249 -5.07 -5.06 -11.45
C GLY A 249 -5.39 -5.02 -12.94
N LEU A 250 -6.67 -4.87 -13.31
CA LEU A 250 -7.09 -4.69 -14.70
C LEU A 250 -6.62 -3.33 -15.27
N ALA A 251 -6.66 -2.27 -14.46
CA ALA A 251 -6.18 -0.94 -14.85
C ALA A 251 -4.67 -0.93 -15.16
N GLY A 252 -3.89 -1.80 -14.53
CA GLY A 252 -2.48 -2.01 -14.87
C GLY A 252 -2.26 -2.39 -16.34
N ILE A 253 -3.24 -3.00 -17.00
CA ILE A 253 -3.23 -3.25 -18.45
C ILE A 253 -3.20 -1.94 -19.25
N GLY A 254 -3.74 -0.85 -18.70
CA GLY A 254 -3.71 0.49 -19.31
C GLY A 254 -2.29 1.03 -19.53
N TYR A 255 -1.29 0.56 -18.78
CA TYR A 255 0.12 0.87 -19.02
C TYR A 255 0.64 0.39 -20.39
N MET A 256 -0.08 -0.50 -21.07
CA MET A 256 0.22 -0.85 -22.46
C MET A 256 0.12 0.36 -23.41
N GLY A 257 -0.77 1.30 -23.13
CA GLY A 257 -0.83 2.58 -23.84
C GLY A 257 0.46 3.38 -23.64
N LEU A 258 0.91 3.50 -22.40
CA LEU A 258 2.16 4.19 -22.06
C LEU A 258 3.37 3.49 -22.66
N LEU A 259 3.41 2.14 -22.65
CA LEU A 259 4.48 1.40 -23.31
C LEU A 259 4.54 1.73 -24.82
N ARG A 260 3.38 1.74 -25.50
CA ARG A 260 3.30 2.12 -26.92
C ARG A 260 3.82 3.52 -27.16
N GLU A 261 3.45 4.48 -26.33
CA GLU A 261 3.94 5.86 -26.42
C GLU A 261 5.45 5.94 -26.21
N THR A 262 5.96 5.24 -25.19
CA THR A 262 7.39 5.23 -24.84
C THR A 262 8.25 4.66 -25.95
N VAL A 263 7.77 3.65 -26.71
CA VAL A 263 8.54 3.01 -27.76
C VAL A 263 8.21 3.54 -29.16
N ARG A 264 7.19 4.42 -29.32
CA ARG A 264 6.66 4.88 -30.61
C ARG A 264 7.73 5.38 -31.58
N ASP A 265 8.64 6.19 -31.10
CA ASP A 265 9.67 6.85 -31.92
C ASP A 265 11.00 6.10 -31.92
N ARG A 266 11.03 4.90 -31.35
CA ARG A 266 12.24 4.04 -31.36
C ARG A 266 12.35 3.28 -32.68
N PRO A 267 13.55 3.16 -33.23
CA PRO A 267 13.77 2.41 -34.50
C PRO A 267 13.45 0.92 -34.37
N ASP A 268 13.52 0.35 -33.16
CA ASP A 268 13.26 -1.05 -32.82
C ASP A 268 11.83 -1.28 -32.25
N ALA A 269 10.93 -0.30 -32.32
CA ALA A 269 9.58 -0.39 -31.77
C ALA A 269 8.79 -1.60 -32.29
N ALA A 270 8.86 -1.86 -33.59
CA ALA A 270 8.18 -3.00 -34.21
C ALA A 270 8.70 -4.36 -33.72
N GLU A 271 10.00 -4.47 -33.50
CA GLU A 271 10.63 -5.66 -32.94
C GLU A 271 10.19 -5.90 -31.51
N ILE A 272 10.19 -4.85 -30.66
CA ILE A 272 9.72 -4.92 -29.26
C ILE A 272 8.26 -5.38 -29.20
N PHE A 273 7.38 -4.81 -30.02
CA PHE A 273 5.98 -5.23 -30.05
C PHE A 273 5.78 -6.63 -30.59
N GLY A 274 6.53 -7.02 -31.62
CA GLY A 274 6.49 -8.38 -32.18
C GLY A 274 6.92 -9.41 -31.13
N ALA A 275 8.02 -9.17 -30.44
CA ALA A 275 8.50 -10.04 -29.37
C ALA A 275 7.49 -10.13 -28.20
N PHE A 276 6.88 -9.01 -27.84
CA PHE A 276 5.85 -8.98 -26.81
C PHE A 276 4.61 -9.79 -27.21
N GLN A 277 4.09 -9.62 -28.45
CA GLN A 277 2.97 -10.39 -28.94
C GLN A 277 3.25 -11.90 -28.95
N GLN A 278 4.41 -12.30 -29.45
CA GLN A 278 4.83 -13.69 -29.43
C GLN A 278 4.89 -14.27 -28.01
N ALA A 279 5.41 -13.50 -27.05
CA ALA A 279 5.45 -13.92 -25.65
C ALA A 279 4.03 -14.09 -25.06
N VAL A 280 3.10 -13.19 -25.39
CA VAL A 280 1.70 -13.28 -24.97
C VAL A 280 1.01 -14.52 -25.55
N GLU A 281 1.16 -14.75 -26.86
CA GLU A 281 0.60 -15.92 -27.53
C GLU A 281 1.17 -17.23 -26.98
N GLN A 282 2.49 -17.30 -26.80
CA GLN A 282 3.14 -18.48 -26.25
C GLN A 282 2.67 -18.75 -24.83
N ARG A 283 2.60 -17.73 -23.99
CA ARG A 283 2.10 -17.86 -22.62
C ARG A 283 0.65 -18.36 -22.60
N TRP A 284 -0.21 -17.84 -23.48
CA TRP A 284 -1.59 -18.29 -23.59
C TRP A 284 -1.70 -19.76 -23.99
N PHE A 285 -0.95 -20.19 -25.02
CA PHE A 285 -0.89 -21.59 -25.42
C PHE A 285 -0.36 -22.51 -24.32
N ASP A 286 0.63 -22.07 -23.56
CA ASP A 286 1.17 -22.84 -22.46
C ASP A 286 0.16 -22.98 -21.30
N GLN A 287 -0.60 -21.91 -21.02
CA GLN A 287 -1.68 -21.95 -20.03
C GLN A 287 -2.79 -22.93 -20.46
N GLU A 288 -3.29 -22.82 -21.70
CA GLU A 288 -4.35 -23.67 -22.22
C GLU A 288 -3.95 -25.14 -22.29
N SER A 289 -2.68 -25.42 -22.54
CA SER A 289 -2.15 -26.79 -22.60
C SER A 289 -1.63 -27.33 -21.26
N GLY A 290 -1.73 -26.57 -20.17
CA GLY A 290 -1.25 -26.95 -18.86
C GLY A 290 0.28 -27.02 -18.74
N ARG A 291 1.01 -26.45 -19.70
CA ARG A 291 2.48 -26.42 -19.69
C ARG A 291 3.08 -25.13 -19.12
N TYR A 292 2.22 -24.18 -18.73
CA TYR A 292 2.70 -22.93 -18.19
C TYR A 292 3.37 -23.16 -16.83
N GLU A 293 4.66 -22.93 -16.80
CA GLU A 293 5.44 -22.83 -15.58
C GLU A 293 5.67 -21.35 -15.27
N ARG A 294 5.36 -20.96 -14.02
CA ARG A 294 5.63 -19.61 -13.57
C ARG A 294 7.13 -19.37 -13.60
N PRO A 295 7.63 -18.33 -14.31
CA PRO A 295 9.05 -18.05 -14.28
C PRO A 295 9.50 -17.79 -12.85
N GLU A 296 10.63 -18.38 -12.46
CA GLU A 296 11.32 -18.00 -11.24
C GLU A 296 11.56 -16.49 -11.25
N PRO A 297 11.44 -15.80 -10.11
CA PRO A 297 11.75 -14.39 -10.03
C PRO A 297 13.18 -14.16 -10.50
N SER A 298 13.34 -13.49 -11.63
CA SER A 298 14.67 -13.04 -12.03
C SER A 298 15.15 -11.98 -11.05
N GLU A 299 16.43 -12.02 -10.69
CA GLU A 299 17.05 -10.89 -9.98
C GLU A 299 16.82 -9.60 -10.78
N GLY A 300 16.24 -8.57 -10.14
CA GLY A 300 16.07 -7.24 -10.69
C GLY A 300 14.65 -6.73 -10.89
N VAL A 301 14.45 -5.92 -11.91
CA VAL A 301 13.27 -5.08 -12.17
C VAL A 301 11.92 -5.83 -12.10
N ALA A 302 11.84 -7.07 -12.59
CA ALA A 302 10.58 -7.83 -12.59
C ALA A 302 10.10 -8.17 -11.17
N THR A 303 11.02 -8.47 -10.27
CA THR A 303 10.69 -8.76 -8.86
C THR A 303 10.28 -7.48 -8.13
N GLY A 304 10.98 -6.36 -8.39
CA GLY A 304 10.65 -5.06 -7.84
C GLY A 304 9.25 -4.57 -8.26
N LEU A 305 8.91 -4.70 -9.55
CA LEU A 305 7.57 -4.34 -10.04
C LEU A 305 6.46 -5.18 -9.38
N ARG A 306 6.70 -6.48 -9.16
CA ARG A 306 5.72 -7.35 -8.49
C ARG A 306 5.46 -6.90 -7.05
N ARG A 307 6.52 -6.51 -6.33
CA ARG A 307 6.41 -6.03 -4.96
C ARG A 307 5.75 -4.66 -4.88
N PHE A 308 6.09 -3.78 -5.82
CA PHE A 308 5.53 -2.44 -5.87
C PHE A 308 4.00 -2.43 -5.95
N HIS A 309 3.41 -3.35 -6.72
CA HIS A 309 1.96 -3.42 -6.89
C HIS A 309 1.24 -4.36 -5.92
N GLY A 310 1.96 -5.06 -5.05
CA GLY A 310 1.36 -6.05 -4.15
C GLY A 310 0.67 -7.23 -4.83
N TYR A 311 0.76 -7.33 -6.15
CA TYR A 311 0.16 -8.40 -6.93
C TYR A 311 1.18 -9.47 -7.29
N ARG A 312 0.78 -10.71 -7.13
CA ARG A 312 1.54 -11.89 -7.56
C ARG A 312 0.92 -12.51 -8.80
#